data_537550cb0f9286c911e32840a35c6412
#
_entry.id   537550cb0f9286c911e32840a35c6412
#
_cell.length_a   1.000
_cell.length_b   1.000
_cell.length_c   1.000
_cell.angle_alpha   90.00
_cell.angle_beta   90.00
_cell.angle_gamma   90.00
#
_symmetry.space_group_name_H-M   'P 1'
#
loop_
_entity.id
_entity.type
_entity.pdbx_description
1 polymer ?
#
loop_
_entity_poly.entity_id
_entity_poly.type
_entity_poly.pdbx_seq_one_letter_code
_entity_poly.pdbx_strand_id
1 'polypeptide(L)'
;LQVGLVIKYWDMPNHDDAQAYVKLASECIARGTWYPDVHNQYEDFIFGPGYVNLLIGIYHLCGSFSFVRLLNLLMNIAMVFEIRKLAGRMFSNKTGYYAAILYMLIFSNLYAPIAVLTDLPFTFLLLTALLLCNVRRLFPVAVAGVLIAVANWFRPLAIVFLFVILLLFIVQKRRWQSYAALALPLVLTVFLIGRSAK
;
A
#
# COMPACT_ATOMS: atom_id res chain seq x y z
N LEU A 1 -14.15 -0.29 -18.28
CA LEU A 1 -15.13 -0.57 -17.22
C LEU A 1 -14.78 0.18 -15.91
N GLN A 2 -13.59 -0.04 -15.32
CA GLN A 2 -13.19 0.59 -14.05
C GLN A 2 -13.24 2.12 -14.06
N VAL A 3 -12.75 2.76 -15.13
CA VAL A 3 -12.84 4.22 -15.28
C VAL A 3 -14.29 4.70 -15.22
N GLY A 4 -15.19 4.01 -15.93
CA GLY A 4 -16.61 4.34 -15.91
C GLY A 4 -17.24 4.15 -14.52
N LEU A 5 -16.81 3.12 -13.77
CA LEU A 5 -17.26 2.89 -12.40
C LEU A 5 -16.76 4.00 -11.46
N VAL A 6 -15.49 4.39 -11.54
CA VAL A 6 -14.94 5.48 -10.71
C VAL A 6 -15.66 6.80 -11.00
N ILE A 7 -15.94 7.12 -12.25
CA ILE A 7 -16.69 8.34 -12.62
C ILE A 7 -18.13 8.26 -12.08
N LYS A 8 -18.82 7.12 -12.26
CA LYS A 8 -20.21 6.94 -11.79
C LYS A 8 -20.33 7.03 -10.28
N TYR A 9 -19.36 6.52 -9.54
CA TYR A 9 -19.38 6.45 -8.09
C TYR A 9 -18.42 7.46 -7.43
N TRP A 10 -18.09 8.55 -8.13
CA TRP A 10 -17.15 9.56 -7.66
C TRP A 10 -17.50 10.13 -6.29
N ASP A 11 -18.75 10.46 -6.07
CA ASP A 11 -19.27 11.02 -4.82
C ASP A 11 -20.08 10.02 -4.00
N MET A 12 -19.90 8.72 -4.25
CA MET A 12 -20.59 7.69 -3.48
C MET A 12 -20.25 7.80 -1.99
N PRO A 13 -21.24 7.76 -1.09
CA PRO A 13 -21.00 7.71 0.34
C PRO A 13 -20.12 6.51 0.70
N ASN A 14 -19.21 6.73 1.63
CA ASN A 14 -18.39 5.66 2.16
C ASN A 14 -19.20 4.89 3.21
N HIS A 15 -19.02 3.58 3.28
CA HIS A 15 -19.67 2.69 4.24
C HIS A 15 -18.60 1.94 5.05
N ASP A 16 -18.98 1.45 6.22
CA ASP A 16 -18.15 0.62 7.10
C ASP A 16 -16.77 1.23 7.38
N ASP A 17 -15.71 0.46 7.21
CA ASP A 17 -14.33 0.89 7.46
C ASP A 17 -13.93 2.12 6.65
N ALA A 18 -14.41 2.23 5.40
CA ALA A 18 -14.13 3.40 4.56
C ALA A 18 -14.70 4.69 5.16
N GLN A 19 -15.88 4.61 5.79
CA GLN A 19 -16.47 5.74 6.50
C GLN A 19 -15.65 6.11 7.74
N ALA A 20 -15.16 5.11 8.49
CA ALA A 20 -14.34 5.34 9.66
C ALA A 20 -13.03 6.06 9.31
N TYR A 21 -12.33 5.62 8.25
CA TYR A 21 -11.12 6.31 7.77
C TYR A 21 -11.38 7.76 7.38
N VAL A 22 -12.45 8.02 6.62
CA VAL A 22 -12.81 9.38 6.18
C VAL A 22 -13.22 10.25 7.36
N LYS A 23 -13.95 9.69 8.33
CA LYS A 23 -14.35 10.39 9.56
C LYS A 23 -13.11 10.81 10.36
N LEU A 24 -12.18 9.88 10.65
CA LEU A 24 -10.93 10.17 11.35
C LEU A 24 -10.12 11.26 10.64
N ALA A 25 -9.96 11.14 9.32
CA ALA A 25 -9.25 12.14 8.53
C ALA A 25 -9.94 13.53 8.61
N SER A 26 -11.27 13.58 8.55
CA SER A 26 -12.05 14.82 8.63
C SER A 26 -11.90 15.48 10.01
N GLU A 27 -11.91 14.69 11.09
CA GLU A 27 -11.71 15.17 12.45
C GLU A 27 -10.30 15.77 12.64
N CYS A 28 -9.27 15.11 12.10
CA CYS A 28 -7.91 15.63 12.12
C CYS A 28 -7.79 16.95 11.33
N ILE A 29 -8.40 17.03 10.15
CA ILE A 29 -8.42 18.24 9.33
C ILE A 29 -9.10 19.39 10.07
N ALA A 30 -10.25 19.13 10.72
CA ALA A 30 -10.96 20.14 11.50
C ALA A 30 -10.16 20.69 12.68
N ARG A 31 -9.25 19.87 13.26
CA ARG A 31 -8.34 20.26 14.34
C ARG A 31 -7.03 20.87 13.83
N GLY A 32 -6.75 20.80 12.53
CA GLY A 32 -5.48 21.23 11.94
C GLY A 32 -4.31 20.32 12.29
N THR A 33 -4.54 19.04 12.57
CA THR A 33 -3.55 18.08 13.04
C THR A 33 -3.40 16.90 12.07
N TRP A 34 -2.31 16.15 12.21
CA TRP A 34 -2.09 14.86 11.54
C TRP A 34 -2.43 13.72 12.50
N TYR A 35 -2.83 12.58 11.96
CA TYR A 35 -3.09 11.38 12.75
C TYR A 35 -1.76 10.64 13.09
N PRO A 36 -1.54 10.08 14.27
CA PRO A 36 -2.45 10.07 15.40
C PRO A 36 -2.30 11.35 16.24
N ASP A 37 -3.39 12.09 16.33
CA ASP A 37 -3.54 13.09 17.40
C ASP A 37 -4.44 12.46 18.46
N VAL A 38 -3.79 11.50 19.21
CA VAL A 38 -4.07 11.08 20.34
C VAL A 38 -5.14 10.58 21.13
N HIS A 39 -5.97 10.12 21.39
CA HIS A 39 -6.68 9.66 22.62
C HIS A 39 -7.35 8.27 22.58
N ASN A 40 -7.30 7.51 21.48
CA ASN A 40 -7.85 6.16 21.41
C ASN A 40 -6.83 5.15 20.91
N GLN A 41 -6.00 4.60 21.79
CA GLN A 41 -5.04 3.53 21.48
C GLN A 41 -5.68 2.29 20.82
N TYR A 42 -6.99 2.09 20.97
CA TYR A 42 -7.74 1.02 20.33
C TYR A 42 -7.98 1.24 18.83
N GLU A 43 -8.26 2.49 18.43
CA GLU A 43 -8.48 2.83 17.02
C GLU A 43 -7.15 2.84 16.25
N ASP A 44 -6.04 3.21 16.89
CA ASP A 44 -4.70 3.21 16.30
C ASP A 44 -4.23 1.82 15.88
N PHE A 45 -4.69 0.78 16.56
CA PHE A 45 -4.33 -0.60 16.22
C PHE A 45 -5.12 -1.14 15.02
N ILE A 46 -6.36 -0.70 14.85
CA ILE A 46 -7.24 -1.14 13.75
C ILE A 46 -6.99 -0.31 12.50
N PHE A 47 -6.85 0.99 12.64
CA PHE A 47 -6.68 1.94 11.54
C PHE A 47 -5.23 2.45 11.52
N GLY A 48 -4.39 1.86 10.70
CA GLY A 48 -2.99 2.29 10.57
C GLY A 48 -2.88 3.79 10.26
N PRO A 49 -2.06 4.54 11.00
CA PRO A 49 -1.97 6.00 10.91
C PRO A 49 -1.55 6.49 9.52
N GLY A 50 -0.79 5.70 8.80
CA GLY A 50 -0.31 6.06 7.47
C GLY A 50 -1.41 6.30 6.46
N TYR A 51 -2.47 5.51 6.49
CA TYR A 51 -3.56 5.68 5.52
C TYR A 51 -4.44 6.90 5.83
N VAL A 52 -4.73 7.14 7.11
CA VAL A 52 -5.46 8.36 7.52
C VAL A 52 -4.67 9.60 7.11
N ASN A 53 -3.35 9.62 7.32
CA ASN A 53 -2.48 10.72 6.91
C ASN A 53 -2.40 10.86 5.37
N LEU A 54 -2.46 9.78 4.61
CA LEU A 54 -2.60 9.84 3.15
C LEU A 54 -3.90 10.54 2.76
N LEU A 55 -5.02 10.22 3.40
CA LEU A 55 -6.32 10.87 3.15
C LEU A 55 -6.27 12.37 3.47
N ILE A 56 -5.68 12.75 4.60
CA ILE A 56 -5.47 14.15 5.00
C ILE A 56 -4.64 14.88 3.92
N GLY A 57 -3.52 14.28 3.50
CA GLY A 57 -2.67 14.86 2.45
C GLY A 57 -3.42 15.05 1.12
N ILE A 58 -4.19 14.06 0.68
CA ILE A 58 -5.00 14.17 -0.55
C ILE A 58 -6.06 15.25 -0.40
N TYR A 59 -6.72 15.36 0.74
CA TYR A 59 -7.69 16.41 0.97
C TYR A 59 -7.06 17.82 0.91
N HIS A 60 -5.91 18.02 1.52
CA HIS A 60 -5.19 19.30 1.46
C HIS A 60 -4.75 19.68 0.04
N LEU A 61 -4.41 18.69 -0.80
CA LEU A 61 -3.99 18.94 -2.16
C LEU A 61 -5.15 19.15 -3.14
N CYS A 62 -6.24 18.39 -2.97
CA CYS A 62 -7.30 18.28 -3.96
C CYS A 62 -8.67 18.77 -3.45
N GLY A 63 -8.83 19.07 -2.16
CA GLY A 63 -10.08 19.53 -1.57
C GLY A 63 -11.17 18.47 -1.41
N SER A 64 -10.90 17.19 -1.78
CA SER A 64 -11.89 16.12 -1.70
C SER A 64 -11.23 14.75 -1.52
N PHE A 65 -11.86 13.89 -0.71
CA PHE A 65 -11.46 12.49 -0.55
C PHE A 65 -11.74 11.62 -1.79
N SER A 66 -12.61 12.08 -2.70
CA SER A 66 -12.93 11.33 -3.93
C SER A 66 -11.70 11.10 -4.82
N PHE A 67 -10.68 11.95 -4.74
CA PHE A 67 -9.41 11.77 -5.46
C PHE A 67 -8.65 10.50 -5.05
N VAL A 68 -8.93 9.93 -3.88
CA VAL A 68 -8.39 8.62 -3.48
C VAL A 68 -8.83 7.53 -4.45
N ARG A 69 -10.06 7.61 -4.97
CA ARG A 69 -10.59 6.64 -5.96
C ARG A 69 -9.81 6.69 -7.26
N LEU A 70 -9.39 7.88 -7.68
CA LEU A 70 -8.51 8.03 -8.84
C LEU A 70 -7.13 7.42 -8.58
N LEU A 71 -6.55 7.69 -7.41
CA LEU A 71 -5.28 7.08 -7.00
C LEU A 71 -5.38 5.56 -6.96
N ASN A 72 -6.44 5.03 -6.37
CA ASN A 72 -6.72 3.60 -6.32
C ASN A 72 -6.87 3.00 -7.73
N LEU A 73 -7.54 3.68 -8.64
CA LEU A 73 -7.66 3.26 -10.04
C LEU A 73 -6.29 3.14 -10.71
N LEU A 74 -5.43 4.15 -10.55
CA LEU A 74 -4.08 4.14 -11.10
C LEU A 74 -3.23 2.99 -10.52
N MET A 75 -3.29 2.78 -9.21
CA MET A 75 -2.61 1.68 -8.53
C MET A 75 -3.12 0.32 -9.05
N ASN A 76 -4.44 0.15 -9.19
CA ASN A 76 -5.04 -1.09 -9.66
C ASN A 76 -4.64 -1.41 -11.11
N ILE A 77 -4.58 -0.40 -11.97
CA ILE A 77 -4.06 -0.55 -13.33
C ILE A 77 -2.58 -0.94 -13.31
N ALA A 78 -1.77 -0.28 -12.48
CA ALA A 78 -0.35 -0.60 -12.34
C ALA A 78 -0.13 -2.05 -11.86
N MET A 79 -0.94 -2.54 -10.92
CA MET A 79 -0.89 -3.92 -10.43
C MET A 79 -1.11 -4.95 -11.52
N VAL A 80 -1.93 -4.68 -12.54
CA VAL A 80 -2.09 -5.58 -13.70
C VAL A 80 -0.75 -5.80 -14.41
N PHE A 81 0.01 -4.72 -14.64
CA PHE A 81 1.33 -4.79 -15.26
C PHE A 81 2.37 -5.45 -14.36
N GLU A 82 2.30 -5.19 -13.07
CA GLU A 82 3.20 -5.79 -12.07
C GLU A 82 2.99 -7.30 -11.97
N ILE A 83 1.75 -7.77 -11.89
CA ILE A 83 1.39 -9.19 -11.86
C ILE A 83 1.86 -9.88 -13.14
N ARG A 84 1.57 -9.28 -14.30
CA ARG A 84 2.07 -9.80 -15.59
C ARG A 84 3.59 -9.96 -15.57
N LYS A 85 4.31 -8.94 -15.12
CA LYS A 85 5.77 -8.91 -15.10
C LYS A 85 6.35 -9.91 -14.09
N LEU A 86 5.73 -10.02 -12.92
CA LEU A 86 6.18 -10.93 -11.86
C LEU A 86 5.96 -12.39 -12.28
N ALA A 87 4.75 -12.76 -12.69
CA ALA A 87 4.42 -14.11 -13.14
C ALA A 87 5.18 -14.49 -14.43
N GLY A 88 5.39 -13.52 -15.32
CA GLY A 88 6.21 -13.72 -16.52
C GLY A 88 7.67 -14.02 -16.23
N ARG A 89 8.23 -13.42 -15.17
CA ARG A 89 9.61 -13.69 -14.72
C ARG A 89 9.76 -15.00 -13.94
N MET A 90 8.75 -15.35 -13.16
CA MET A 90 8.78 -16.56 -12.33
C MET A 90 8.51 -17.83 -13.12
N PHE A 91 7.68 -17.78 -14.16
CA PHE A 91 7.24 -18.93 -14.92
C PHE A 91 7.50 -18.76 -16.43
N SER A 92 6.60 -18.05 -17.13
CA SER A 92 6.73 -17.79 -18.57
C SER A 92 5.94 -16.53 -18.95
N ASN A 93 6.31 -15.92 -20.09
CA ASN A 93 5.57 -14.76 -20.61
C ASN A 93 4.08 -15.04 -20.80
N LYS A 94 3.73 -16.26 -21.26
CA LYS A 94 2.32 -16.68 -21.41
C LYS A 94 1.61 -16.71 -20.06
N THR A 95 2.24 -17.29 -19.03
CA THR A 95 1.71 -17.33 -17.67
C THR A 95 1.48 -15.91 -17.13
N GLY A 96 2.38 -14.98 -17.44
CA GLY A 96 2.23 -13.57 -17.07
C GLY A 96 0.96 -12.94 -17.65
N TYR A 97 0.64 -13.20 -18.91
CA TYR A 97 -0.60 -12.72 -19.55
C TYR A 97 -1.84 -13.33 -18.90
N TYR A 98 -1.84 -14.65 -18.67
CA TYR A 98 -2.97 -15.32 -18.04
C TYR A 98 -3.19 -14.81 -16.60
N ALA A 99 -2.14 -14.63 -15.83
CA ALA A 99 -2.24 -14.09 -14.47
C ALA A 99 -2.86 -12.67 -14.47
N ALA A 100 -2.43 -11.80 -15.38
CA ALA A 100 -2.99 -10.46 -15.52
C ALA A 100 -4.48 -10.48 -15.92
N ILE A 101 -4.85 -11.35 -16.87
CA ILE A 101 -6.26 -11.51 -17.28
C ILE A 101 -7.10 -12.02 -16.12
N LEU A 102 -6.64 -13.06 -15.41
CA LEU A 102 -7.34 -13.59 -14.23
C LEU A 102 -7.51 -12.53 -13.14
N TYR A 103 -6.47 -11.74 -12.86
CA TYR A 103 -6.58 -10.63 -11.92
C TYR A 103 -7.67 -9.64 -12.33
N MET A 104 -7.75 -9.26 -13.60
CA MET A 104 -8.79 -8.34 -14.10
C MET A 104 -10.20 -8.94 -14.07
N LEU A 105 -10.34 -10.26 -14.16
CA LEU A 105 -11.65 -10.94 -14.11
C LEU A 105 -12.17 -11.14 -12.68
N ILE A 106 -11.33 -11.03 -11.66
CA ILE A 106 -11.76 -11.11 -10.27
C ILE A 106 -12.67 -9.90 -9.95
N PHE A 107 -13.93 -10.20 -9.62
CA PHE A 107 -14.97 -9.18 -9.41
C PHE A 107 -14.58 -8.14 -8.35
N SER A 108 -14.00 -8.56 -7.23
CA SER A 108 -13.54 -7.65 -6.18
C SER A 108 -12.53 -6.62 -6.68
N ASN A 109 -11.63 -7.01 -7.60
CA ASN A 109 -10.64 -6.11 -8.17
C ASN A 109 -11.26 -5.05 -9.10
N LEU A 110 -12.43 -5.32 -9.68
CA LEU A 110 -13.15 -4.33 -10.48
C LEU A 110 -13.70 -3.19 -9.63
N TYR A 111 -14.12 -3.49 -8.39
CA TYR A 111 -14.70 -2.52 -7.46
C TYR A 111 -13.70 -1.94 -6.47
N ALA A 112 -12.55 -2.58 -6.28
CA ALA A 112 -11.53 -2.11 -5.34
C ALA A 112 -11.14 -0.61 -5.49
N PRO A 113 -11.07 -0.03 -6.70
CA PRO A 113 -10.77 1.39 -6.85
C PRO A 113 -11.80 2.34 -6.27
N ILE A 114 -13.07 1.91 -6.13
CA ILE A 114 -14.15 2.76 -5.62
C ILE A 114 -14.08 2.86 -4.10
N ALA A 115 -13.62 1.80 -3.44
CA ALA A 115 -13.54 1.74 -1.99
C ALA A 115 -12.37 2.57 -1.44
N VAL A 116 -12.64 3.38 -0.42
CA VAL A 116 -11.61 4.15 0.30
C VAL A 116 -11.05 3.28 1.42
N LEU A 117 -10.29 2.25 1.03
CA LEU A 117 -9.72 1.24 1.93
C LEU A 117 -8.21 1.12 1.75
N THR A 118 -7.54 0.63 2.79
CA THR A 118 -6.08 0.42 2.81
C THR A 118 -5.63 -0.76 1.95
N ASP A 119 -6.53 -1.68 1.60
CA ASP A 119 -6.18 -2.97 0.96
C ASP A 119 -5.46 -2.79 -0.36
N LEU A 120 -5.98 -1.92 -1.21
CA LEU A 120 -5.43 -1.72 -2.55
C LEU A 120 -4.04 -1.03 -2.51
N PRO A 121 -3.86 0.14 -1.84
CA PRO A 121 -2.54 0.76 -1.75
C PRO A 121 -1.54 -0.12 -0.99
N PHE A 122 -1.96 -0.84 0.05
CA PHE A 122 -1.12 -1.79 0.76
C PHE A 122 -0.61 -2.89 -0.17
N THR A 123 -1.51 -3.55 -0.91
CA THR A 123 -1.16 -4.63 -1.85
C THR A 123 -0.28 -4.12 -2.99
N PHE A 124 -0.56 -2.94 -3.53
CA PHE A 124 0.26 -2.30 -4.56
C PHE A 124 1.70 -2.08 -4.08
N LEU A 125 1.89 -1.51 -2.89
CA LEU A 125 3.22 -1.26 -2.33
C LEU A 125 4.01 -2.56 -2.14
N LEU A 126 3.37 -3.62 -1.62
CA LEU A 126 4.02 -4.91 -1.41
C LEU A 126 4.37 -5.60 -2.74
N LEU A 127 3.50 -5.54 -3.73
CA LEU A 127 3.74 -6.13 -5.06
C LEU A 127 4.89 -5.40 -5.77
N THR A 128 4.90 -4.06 -5.73
CA THR A 128 6.01 -3.24 -6.24
C THR A 128 7.32 -3.60 -5.54
N ALA A 129 7.30 -3.71 -4.20
CA ALA A 129 8.48 -4.09 -3.43
C ALA A 129 9.02 -5.48 -3.86
N LEU A 130 8.13 -6.46 -4.04
CA LEU A 130 8.51 -7.80 -4.52
C LEU A 130 9.15 -7.76 -5.92
N LEU A 131 8.60 -6.95 -6.83
CA LEU A 131 9.18 -6.76 -8.16
C LEU A 131 10.58 -6.16 -8.11
N LEU A 132 10.80 -5.17 -7.24
CA LEU A 132 12.09 -4.52 -7.05
C LEU A 132 13.11 -5.46 -6.39
N CYS A 133 12.68 -6.29 -5.45
CA CYS A 133 13.52 -7.31 -4.83
C CYS A 133 14.00 -8.37 -5.82
N ASN A 134 13.31 -8.58 -6.92
CA ASN A 134 13.74 -9.51 -7.98
C ASN A 134 14.94 -8.99 -8.77
N VAL A 135 15.27 -7.70 -8.67
CA VAL A 135 16.46 -7.10 -9.29
C VAL A 135 17.66 -7.29 -8.36
N ARG A 136 18.82 -7.68 -8.94
CA ARG A 136 20.05 -7.93 -8.16
C ARG A 136 20.84 -6.67 -7.78
N ARG A 137 20.33 -5.48 -8.07
CA ARG A 137 20.95 -4.20 -7.73
C ARG A 137 20.52 -3.74 -6.34
N LEU A 138 21.43 -3.08 -5.61
CA LEU A 138 21.18 -2.63 -4.24
C LEU A 138 20.11 -1.52 -4.15
N PHE A 139 20.17 -0.56 -5.08
CA PHE A 139 19.23 0.58 -5.08
C PHE A 139 17.74 0.16 -5.17
N PRO A 140 17.29 -0.72 -6.11
CA PRO A 140 15.93 -1.21 -6.12
C PRO A 140 15.52 -1.93 -4.83
N VAL A 141 16.44 -2.67 -4.21
CA VAL A 141 16.20 -3.36 -2.93
C VAL A 141 15.99 -2.35 -1.79
N ALA A 142 16.76 -1.28 -1.75
CA ALA A 142 16.57 -0.21 -0.77
C ALA A 142 15.21 0.49 -0.96
N VAL A 143 14.83 0.78 -2.21
CA VAL A 143 13.49 1.32 -2.51
C VAL A 143 12.39 0.34 -2.07
N ALA A 144 12.56 -0.97 -2.30
CA ALA A 144 11.62 -1.98 -1.82
C ALA A 144 11.48 -1.95 -0.28
N GLY A 145 12.59 -1.76 0.44
CA GLY A 145 12.56 -1.60 1.89
C GLY A 145 11.74 -0.38 2.33
N VAL A 146 11.89 0.76 1.65
CA VAL A 146 11.08 1.96 1.90
C VAL A 146 9.60 1.68 1.63
N LEU A 147 9.26 1.01 0.53
CA LEU A 147 7.86 0.69 0.21
C LEU A 147 7.23 -0.25 1.25
N ILE A 148 7.98 -1.22 1.76
CA ILE A 148 7.52 -2.10 2.85
C ILE A 148 7.32 -1.29 4.14
N ALA A 149 8.21 -0.34 4.45
CA ALA A 149 8.07 0.52 5.61
C ALA A 149 6.80 1.39 5.51
N VAL A 150 6.53 1.98 4.34
CA VAL A 150 5.29 2.73 4.08
C VAL A 150 4.06 1.82 4.16
N ALA A 151 4.12 0.61 3.60
CA ALA A 151 3.05 -0.37 3.71
C ALA A 151 2.78 -0.76 5.17
N ASN A 152 3.85 -0.91 5.98
CA ASN A 152 3.72 -1.20 7.41
C ASN A 152 3.08 -0.04 8.19
N TRP A 153 3.30 1.19 7.75
CA TRP A 153 2.63 2.35 8.31
C TRP A 153 1.13 2.37 7.99
N PHE A 154 0.72 1.80 6.84
CA PHE A 154 -0.69 1.60 6.51
C PHE A 154 -1.30 0.43 7.28
N ARG A 155 -0.59 -0.70 7.35
CA ARG A 155 -0.98 -1.91 8.07
C ARG A 155 0.26 -2.62 8.64
N PRO A 156 0.32 -2.93 9.93
CA PRO A 156 1.48 -3.57 10.56
C PRO A 156 1.75 -5.01 10.06
N LEU A 157 0.91 -5.54 9.18
CA LEU A 157 1.09 -6.84 8.53
C LEU A 157 2.25 -6.87 7.52
N ALA A 158 2.77 -5.73 7.07
CA ALA A 158 3.88 -5.69 6.12
C ALA A 158 5.18 -6.30 6.68
N ILE A 159 5.31 -6.37 8.01
CA ILE A 159 6.44 -7.03 8.66
C ILE A 159 6.50 -8.54 8.31
N VAL A 160 5.36 -9.20 8.20
CA VAL A 160 5.29 -10.62 7.79
C VAL A 160 5.81 -10.78 6.37
N PHE A 161 5.45 -9.84 5.49
CA PHE A 161 5.90 -9.83 4.11
C PHE A 161 7.42 -9.59 4.00
N LEU A 162 7.97 -8.74 4.87
CA LEU A 162 9.42 -8.56 4.99
C LEU A 162 10.11 -9.90 5.28
N PHE A 163 9.62 -10.67 6.26
CA PHE A 163 10.19 -11.98 6.58
C PHE A 163 10.17 -12.94 5.38
N VAL A 164 9.08 -12.97 4.62
CA VAL A 164 8.99 -13.79 3.40
C VAL A 164 10.06 -13.40 2.38
N ILE A 165 10.28 -12.10 2.16
CA ILE A 165 11.31 -11.64 1.22
C ILE A 165 12.74 -11.97 1.75
N LEU A 166 12.96 -11.84 3.05
CA LEU A 166 14.24 -12.21 3.65
C LEU A 166 14.55 -13.71 3.45
N LEU A 167 13.56 -14.58 3.63
CA LEU A 167 13.68 -16.01 3.33
C LEU A 167 14.01 -16.25 1.84
N LEU A 168 13.33 -15.54 0.93
CA LEU A 168 13.65 -15.61 -0.50
C LEU A 168 15.09 -15.18 -0.80
N PHE A 169 15.60 -14.17 -0.09
CA PHE A 169 17.00 -13.74 -0.23
C PHE A 169 17.99 -14.82 0.23
N ILE A 170 17.68 -15.56 1.30
CA ILE A 170 18.48 -16.71 1.77
C ILE A 170 18.55 -17.78 0.66
N VAL A 171 17.39 -18.17 0.10
CA VAL A 171 17.33 -19.14 -1.00
C VAL A 171 18.10 -18.66 -2.24
N GLN A 172 18.02 -17.36 -2.56
CA GLN A 172 18.73 -16.74 -3.68
C GLN A 172 20.21 -16.46 -3.41
N LYS A 173 20.72 -16.77 -2.22
CA LYS A 173 22.11 -16.50 -1.78
C LYS A 173 22.51 -15.04 -2.04
N ARG A 174 21.66 -14.09 -1.63
CA ARG A 174 21.92 -12.65 -1.78
C ARG A 174 23.05 -12.19 -0.87
N ARG A 175 23.72 -11.10 -1.24
CA ARG A 175 24.75 -10.47 -0.40
C ARG A 175 24.11 -9.85 0.84
N TRP A 176 24.80 -9.84 1.98
CA TRP A 176 24.30 -9.29 3.25
C TRP A 176 23.82 -7.84 3.14
N GLN A 177 24.45 -7.03 2.27
CA GLN A 177 24.02 -5.66 1.98
C GLN A 177 22.58 -5.56 1.50
N SER A 178 22.06 -6.57 0.79
CA SER A 178 20.66 -6.60 0.35
C SER A 178 19.70 -6.78 1.52
N TYR A 179 20.07 -7.56 2.52
CA TYR A 179 19.27 -7.73 3.73
C TYR A 179 19.21 -6.42 4.53
N ALA A 180 20.35 -5.77 4.72
CA ALA A 180 20.44 -4.48 5.40
C ALA A 180 19.62 -3.40 4.66
N ALA A 181 19.78 -3.30 3.34
CA ALA A 181 19.07 -2.33 2.52
C ALA A 181 17.53 -2.53 2.55
N LEU A 182 17.06 -3.77 2.67
CA LEU A 182 15.65 -4.08 2.76
C LEU A 182 15.08 -3.79 4.16
N ALA A 183 15.78 -4.20 5.22
CA ALA A 183 15.26 -4.16 6.58
C ALA A 183 15.44 -2.77 7.25
N LEU A 184 16.52 -2.06 6.94
CA LEU A 184 16.86 -0.81 7.59
C LEU A 184 15.75 0.26 7.54
N PRO A 185 15.07 0.52 6.39
CA PRO A 185 13.99 1.50 6.35
C PRO A 185 12.84 1.18 7.30
N LEU A 186 12.46 -0.10 7.42
CA LEU A 186 11.40 -0.51 8.34
C LEU A 186 11.82 -0.34 9.81
N VAL A 187 13.05 -0.73 10.15
CA VAL A 187 13.57 -0.56 11.51
C VAL A 187 13.60 0.92 11.90
N LEU A 188 14.05 1.79 11.00
CA LEU A 188 14.07 3.24 11.22
C LEU A 188 12.66 3.82 11.40
N THR A 189 11.69 3.42 10.57
CA THR A 189 10.31 3.92 10.70
C THR A 189 9.66 3.46 12.00
N VAL A 190 9.81 2.19 12.40
CA VAL A 190 9.29 1.68 13.67
C VAL A 190 9.92 2.41 14.85
N PHE A 191 11.24 2.67 14.80
CA PHE A 191 11.94 3.40 15.86
C PHE A 191 11.50 4.86 15.95
N LEU A 192 11.33 5.55 14.82
CA LEU A 192 10.90 6.95 14.78
C LEU A 192 9.45 7.10 15.27
N ILE A 193 8.55 6.24 14.81
CA ILE A 193 7.14 6.26 15.24
C ILE A 193 7.03 5.92 16.72
N GLY A 194 7.77 4.93 17.22
CA GLY A 194 7.76 4.57 18.62
C GLY A 194 8.32 5.66 19.57
N ARG A 195 9.13 6.59 19.04
CA ARG A 195 9.58 7.77 19.79
C ARG A 195 8.56 8.90 19.84
N SER A 196 7.75 9.05 18.81
CA SER A 196 6.73 10.11 18.73
C SER A 196 5.50 9.82 19.61
N ALA A 197 5.36 8.58 20.07
CA ALA A 197 4.24 8.12 20.91
C ALA A 197 4.51 8.25 22.43
N LYS A 198 5.66 8.81 22.83
CA LYS A 198 6.02 9.14 24.21
C LYS A 198 6.01 10.65 24.42
#